data_be6d1966259ebb6b2de2229c0104e797
#
_entry.id   be6d1966259ebb6b2de2229c0104e797
#
_cell.length_a   1.000
_cell.length_b   1.000
_cell.length_c   1.000
_cell.angle_alpha   90.00
_cell.angle_beta   90.00
_cell.angle_gamma   90.00
#
_symmetry.space_group_name_H-M   'P 1'
#
loop_
_entity.id
_entity.type
_entity.pdbx_description
1 polymer ?
#
loop_
_entity_poly.entity_id
_entity_poly.type
_entity_poly.pdbx_seq_one_letter_code
_entity_poly.pdbx_strand_id
1 'polypeptide(L)'
;IFSYRLSILHFWTIVFLYIWAGPHHLHYTALPEWASTLGMIFSVMLWMPSWGGMINGLLTLRGAWRKVVEDPILKFYVVAITAYGMSTFEGPMLSVRSVNALAHYTDWIIAHVHTGALGWNGFLAFGMIYWLAPRLFQTKLHSQKMAELHFWLATFGIILYVTAIY
;
A
#
# COMPACT_ATOMS: atom_id res chain seq x y z
N ILE A 1 15.58 -9.57 2.29
CA ILE A 1 15.45 -8.12 2.02
C ILE A 1 16.60 -7.66 1.12
N PHE A 2 16.30 -6.89 0.08
CA PHE A 2 17.33 -6.45 -0.90
C PHE A 2 18.35 -5.52 -0.26
N SER A 3 17.89 -4.48 0.44
CA SER A 3 18.75 -3.53 1.14
C SER A 3 18.25 -3.25 2.56
N TYR A 4 19.04 -3.64 3.55
CA TYR A 4 18.75 -3.33 4.95
C TYR A 4 18.86 -1.83 5.26
N ARG A 5 19.86 -1.17 4.67
CA ARG A 5 20.03 0.29 4.83
C ARG A 5 18.82 1.07 4.30
N LEU A 6 18.30 0.67 3.14
CA LEU A 6 17.11 1.29 2.57
C LEU A 6 15.88 1.07 3.46
N SER A 7 15.76 -0.09 4.12
CA SER A 7 14.67 -0.34 5.07
C SER A 7 14.75 0.56 6.31
N ILE A 8 15.95 0.79 6.84
CA ILE A 8 16.15 1.70 7.97
C ILE A 8 15.77 3.13 7.56
N LEU A 9 16.26 3.58 6.40
CA LEU A 9 15.91 4.90 5.87
C LEU A 9 14.40 5.05 5.66
N HIS A 10 13.78 4.07 5.01
CA HIS A 10 12.33 4.04 4.81
C HIS A 10 11.58 4.19 6.13
N PHE A 11 11.87 3.33 7.12
CA PHE A 11 11.18 3.31 8.40
C PHE A 11 11.28 4.65 9.13
N TRP A 12 12.50 5.12 9.38
CA TRP A 12 12.70 6.34 10.16
C TRP A 12 12.23 7.60 9.43
N THR A 13 12.43 7.67 8.12
CA THR A 13 11.95 8.83 7.34
C THR A 13 10.43 8.91 7.37
N ILE A 14 9.71 7.77 7.22
CA ILE A 14 8.25 7.78 7.33
C ILE A 14 7.82 8.22 8.73
N VAL A 15 8.42 7.66 9.79
CA VAL A 15 8.08 8.03 11.17
C VAL A 15 8.17 9.54 11.38
N PHE A 16 9.28 10.17 11.00
CA PHE A 16 9.48 11.60 11.22
C PHE A 16 8.63 12.48 10.30
N LEU A 17 8.50 12.14 9.03
CA LEU A 17 7.73 12.96 8.10
C LEU A 17 6.22 12.83 8.34
N TYR A 18 5.73 11.67 8.73
CA TYR A 18 4.29 11.44 8.90
C TYR A 18 3.71 12.20 10.09
N ILE A 19 4.54 12.56 11.09
CA ILE A 19 4.12 13.38 12.22
C ILE A 19 3.46 14.69 11.73
N TRP A 20 3.99 15.30 10.68
CA TRP A 20 3.54 16.57 10.13
C TRP A 20 2.63 16.44 8.90
N ALA A 21 2.55 15.25 8.31
CA ALA A 21 1.74 15.01 7.12
C ALA A 21 0.23 14.91 7.41
N GLY A 22 -0.15 14.50 8.62
CA GLY A 22 -1.55 14.27 9.02
C GLY A 22 -2.56 15.34 8.59
N PRO A 23 -2.24 16.64 8.69
CA PRO A 23 -3.15 17.70 8.27
C PRO A 23 -3.60 17.67 6.81
N HIS A 24 -2.99 16.89 5.94
CA HIS A 24 -3.47 16.74 4.56
C HIS A 24 -4.88 16.11 4.46
N HIS A 25 -5.33 15.42 5.50
CA HIS A 25 -6.70 14.91 5.57
C HIS A 25 -7.72 16.00 5.93
N LEU A 26 -7.27 17.18 6.33
CA LEU A 26 -8.09 18.25 6.84
C LEU A 26 -8.07 19.51 5.94
N HIS A 27 -7.66 19.37 4.69
CA HIS A 27 -7.77 20.45 3.71
C HIS A 27 -9.25 20.86 3.56
N TYR A 28 -9.47 22.18 3.36
CA TYR A 28 -10.81 22.75 3.22
C TYR A 28 -11.73 22.57 4.45
N THR A 29 -11.14 22.36 5.61
CA THR A 29 -11.80 22.43 6.91
C THR A 29 -11.39 23.69 7.66
N ALA A 30 -11.83 23.87 8.92
CA ALA A 30 -11.44 24.98 9.78
C ALA A 30 -9.98 24.91 10.28
N LEU A 31 -9.10 24.17 9.60
CA LEU A 31 -7.68 24.07 9.92
C LEU A 31 -6.96 25.37 9.53
N PRO A 32 -6.05 25.90 10.40
CA PRO A 32 -5.23 27.04 10.03
C PRO A 32 -4.39 26.80 8.78
N GLU A 33 -4.24 27.84 7.97
CA GLU A 33 -3.57 27.80 6.66
C GLU A 33 -2.14 27.26 6.71
N TRP A 34 -1.38 27.65 7.74
CA TRP A 34 -0.02 27.16 7.93
C TRP A 34 0.04 25.65 8.18
N ALA A 35 -0.92 25.11 8.94
CA ALA A 35 -0.97 23.68 9.23
C ALA A 35 -1.36 22.85 7.98
N SER A 36 -2.28 23.38 7.17
CA SER A 36 -2.63 22.81 5.87
C SER A 36 -1.42 22.80 4.92
N THR A 37 -0.64 23.90 4.90
CA THR A 37 0.59 23.99 4.08
C THR A 37 1.65 22.99 4.54
N LEU A 38 1.88 22.87 5.84
CA LEU A 38 2.80 21.87 6.39
C LEU A 38 2.36 20.44 6.01
N GLY A 39 1.08 20.13 6.18
CA GLY A 39 0.53 18.83 5.82
C GLY A 39 0.82 18.49 4.35
N MET A 40 0.62 19.42 3.43
CA MET A 40 0.92 19.25 2.02
C MET A 40 2.42 19.01 1.78
N ILE A 41 3.29 19.85 2.31
CA ILE A 41 4.75 19.77 2.09
C ILE A 41 5.29 18.41 2.59
N PHE A 42 4.99 18.06 3.84
CA PHE A 42 5.46 16.80 4.42
C PHE A 42 4.87 15.58 3.73
N SER A 43 3.64 15.67 3.24
CA SER A 43 3.02 14.59 2.48
C SER A 43 3.71 14.35 1.14
N VAL A 44 4.05 15.40 0.41
CA VAL A 44 4.81 15.29 -0.84
C VAL A 44 6.19 14.67 -0.58
N MET A 45 6.83 15.00 0.53
CA MET A 45 8.12 14.39 0.91
C MET A 45 8.02 12.88 1.17
N LEU A 46 6.84 12.35 1.53
CA LEU A 46 6.62 10.93 1.74
C LEU A 46 6.76 10.07 0.49
N TRP A 47 6.71 10.63 -0.71
CA TRP A 47 6.95 9.86 -1.94
C TRP A 47 8.28 9.11 -1.90
N MET A 48 9.34 9.80 -1.52
CA MET A 48 10.70 9.24 -1.52
C MET A 48 10.84 8.00 -0.63
N PRO A 49 10.52 8.04 0.67
CA PRO A 49 10.67 6.85 1.51
C PRO A 49 9.68 5.74 1.15
N SER A 50 8.44 6.07 0.79
CA SER A 50 7.42 5.08 0.45
C SER A 50 7.81 4.27 -0.78
N TRP A 51 8.23 4.94 -1.83
CA TRP A 51 8.69 4.26 -3.04
C TRP A 51 10.02 3.55 -2.85
N GLY A 52 10.92 4.08 -2.01
CA GLY A 52 12.10 3.35 -1.57
C GLY A 52 11.75 2.01 -0.92
N GLY A 53 10.72 1.98 -0.07
CA GLY A 53 10.20 0.75 0.55
C GLY A 53 9.59 -0.21 -0.47
N MET A 54 8.78 0.29 -1.41
CA MET A 54 8.19 -0.51 -2.49
C MET A 54 9.27 -1.15 -3.36
N ILE A 55 10.22 -0.37 -3.85
CA ILE A 55 11.32 -0.85 -4.69
C ILE A 55 12.15 -1.90 -3.95
N ASN A 56 12.48 -1.64 -2.69
CA ASN A 56 13.21 -2.60 -1.85
C ASN A 56 12.44 -3.91 -1.69
N GLY A 57 11.12 -3.85 -1.50
CA GLY A 57 10.24 -5.01 -1.42
C GLY A 57 10.25 -5.84 -2.72
N LEU A 58 10.04 -5.20 -3.86
CA LEU A 58 10.04 -5.87 -5.16
C LEU A 58 11.43 -6.45 -5.51
N LEU A 59 12.49 -5.71 -5.25
CA LEU A 59 13.87 -6.18 -5.49
C LEU A 59 14.26 -7.35 -4.57
N THR A 60 13.59 -7.53 -3.45
CA THR A 60 13.77 -8.71 -2.59
C THR A 60 13.42 -10.00 -3.33
N LEU A 61 12.53 -9.92 -4.33
CA LEU A 61 12.15 -11.05 -5.20
C LEU A 61 13.07 -11.21 -6.43
N ARG A 62 14.11 -10.39 -6.55
CA ARG A 62 15.06 -10.46 -7.68
C ARG A 62 15.65 -11.88 -7.79
N GLY A 63 15.52 -12.48 -8.96
CA GLY A 63 15.96 -13.85 -9.23
C GLY A 63 15.00 -14.95 -8.77
N ALA A 64 13.89 -14.60 -8.11
CA ALA A 64 12.90 -15.55 -7.60
C ALA A 64 11.52 -15.43 -8.28
N TRP A 65 11.40 -14.72 -9.38
CA TRP A 65 10.10 -14.49 -10.05
C TRP A 65 9.37 -15.77 -10.46
N ARG A 66 10.11 -16.84 -10.79
CA ARG A 66 9.49 -18.14 -11.05
C ARG A 66 8.73 -18.68 -9.84
N LYS A 67 9.25 -18.46 -8.62
CA LYS A 67 8.57 -18.85 -7.39
C LYS A 67 7.28 -18.05 -7.16
N VAL A 68 7.23 -16.80 -7.58
CA VAL A 68 6.00 -15.99 -7.51
C VAL A 68 4.89 -16.61 -8.34
N VAL A 69 5.21 -17.15 -9.51
CA VAL A 69 4.20 -17.82 -10.36
C VAL A 69 3.66 -19.11 -9.72
N GLU A 70 4.46 -19.79 -8.93
CA GLU A 70 4.14 -21.10 -8.33
C GLU A 70 3.50 -20.98 -6.94
N ASP A 71 3.76 -19.91 -6.20
CA ASP A 71 3.36 -19.72 -4.79
C ASP A 71 2.32 -18.60 -4.63
N PRO A 72 1.08 -18.93 -4.26
CA PRO A 72 0.03 -17.93 -4.04
C PRO A 72 0.38 -16.91 -2.95
N ILE A 73 1.15 -17.29 -1.93
CA ILE A 73 1.58 -16.37 -0.86
C ILE A 73 2.44 -15.24 -1.44
N LEU A 74 3.38 -15.58 -2.33
CA LEU A 74 4.21 -14.58 -2.99
C LEU A 74 3.42 -13.70 -3.97
N LYS A 75 2.36 -14.24 -4.59
CA LYS A 75 1.44 -13.45 -5.42
C LYS A 75 0.71 -12.40 -4.60
N PHE A 76 0.17 -12.78 -3.43
CA PHE A 76 -0.42 -11.83 -2.50
C PHE A 76 0.56 -10.72 -2.11
N TYR A 77 1.82 -11.07 -1.83
CA TYR A 77 2.86 -10.10 -1.51
C TYR A 77 3.14 -9.13 -2.66
N VAL A 78 3.27 -9.62 -3.89
CA VAL A 78 3.53 -8.76 -5.07
C VAL A 78 2.40 -7.78 -5.31
N VAL A 79 1.14 -8.24 -5.27
CA VAL A 79 -0.01 -7.36 -5.40
C VAL A 79 -0.06 -6.34 -4.26
N ALA A 80 0.18 -6.78 -3.02
CA ALA A 80 0.21 -5.89 -1.86
C ALA A 80 1.26 -4.78 -2.01
N ILE A 81 2.48 -5.12 -2.38
CA ILE A 81 3.57 -4.15 -2.56
C ILE A 81 3.32 -3.21 -3.75
N THR A 82 2.69 -3.70 -4.81
CA THR A 82 2.32 -2.87 -5.96
C THR A 82 1.21 -1.88 -5.58
N ALA A 83 0.17 -2.36 -4.90
CA ALA A 83 -0.91 -1.51 -4.40
C ALA A 83 -0.39 -0.48 -3.37
N TYR A 84 0.59 -0.86 -2.53
CA TYR A 84 1.32 0.08 -1.67
C TYR A 84 1.96 1.20 -2.47
N GLY A 85 2.70 0.86 -3.53
CA GLY A 85 3.33 1.87 -4.40
C GLY A 85 2.31 2.78 -5.07
N MET A 86 1.18 2.24 -5.54
CA MET A 86 0.10 3.02 -6.15
C MET A 86 -0.55 3.97 -5.14
N SER A 87 -0.98 3.47 -3.98
CA SER A 87 -1.65 4.29 -2.96
C SER A 87 -0.72 5.34 -2.36
N THR A 88 0.58 5.03 -2.18
CA THR A 88 1.57 5.99 -1.68
C THR A 88 2.12 6.93 -2.75
N PHE A 89 1.83 6.71 -4.02
CA PHE A 89 1.97 7.72 -5.06
C PHE A 89 0.79 8.69 -5.01
N GLU A 90 -0.39 8.16 -4.95
CA GLU A 90 -1.63 8.92 -5.02
C GLU A 90 -1.87 9.76 -3.77
N GLY A 91 -1.58 9.24 -2.55
CA GLY A 91 -1.76 9.94 -1.30
C GLY A 91 -1.08 11.31 -1.25
N PRO A 92 0.23 11.39 -1.48
CA PRO A 92 0.94 12.66 -1.60
C PRO A 92 0.43 13.55 -2.74
N MET A 93 0.03 12.98 -3.87
CA MET A 93 -0.59 13.74 -4.96
C MET A 93 -1.92 14.38 -4.51
N LEU A 94 -2.76 13.62 -3.82
CA LEU A 94 -4.02 14.10 -3.24
C LEU A 94 -3.82 15.10 -2.10
N SER A 95 -2.63 15.17 -1.51
CA SER A 95 -2.28 16.19 -0.51
C SER A 95 -2.03 17.57 -1.11
N VAL A 96 -1.75 17.63 -2.42
CA VAL A 96 -1.61 18.90 -3.15
C VAL A 96 -2.97 19.58 -3.20
N ARG A 97 -3.09 20.82 -2.71
CA ARG A 97 -4.39 21.48 -2.49
C ARG A 97 -5.25 21.56 -3.75
N SER A 98 -4.66 21.89 -4.90
CA SER A 98 -5.40 21.96 -6.15
C SER A 98 -5.98 20.61 -6.59
N VAL A 99 -5.26 19.52 -6.35
CA VAL A 99 -5.75 18.15 -6.59
C VAL A 99 -6.78 17.76 -5.53
N ASN A 100 -6.52 18.08 -4.27
CA ASN A 100 -7.43 17.80 -3.16
C ASN A 100 -8.79 18.51 -3.37
N ALA A 101 -8.80 19.73 -3.89
CA ALA A 101 -10.03 20.47 -4.20
C ALA A 101 -10.96 19.73 -5.18
N LEU A 102 -10.39 18.93 -6.09
CA LEU A 102 -11.15 18.14 -7.04
C LEU A 102 -11.60 16.79 -6.46
N ALA A 103 -10.75 16.18 -5.63
CA ALA A 103 -10.94 14.81 -5.17
C ALA A 103 -11.64 14.72 -3.80
N HIS A 104 -11.45 15.69 -2.91
CA HIS A 104 -11.98 15.65 -1.55
C HIS A 104 -13.52 15.59 -1.59
N TYR A 105 -14.10 14.72 -0.78
CA TYR A 105 -15.54 14.43 -0.71
C TYR A 105 -16.13 13.75 -1.97
N THR A 106 -15.27 13.19 -2.83
CA THR A 106 -15.69 12.38 -3.98
C THR A 106 -15.34 10.90 -3.79
N ASP A 107 -15.84 10.06 -4.67
CA ASP A 107 -15.53 8.63 -4.68
C ASP A 107 -14.06 8.36 -5.00
N TRP A 108 -13.34 9.30 -5.58
CA TRP A 108 -11.89 9.19 -5.77
C TRP A 108 -11.14 8.89 -4.47
N ILE A 109 -11.49 9.58 -3.37
CA ILE A 109 -10.89 9.31 -2.05
C ILE A 109 -11.21 7.88 -1.58
N ILE A 110 -12.42 7.39 -1.85
CA ILE A 110 -12.84 6.03 -1.52
C ILE A 110 -12.01 5.00 -2.30
N ALA A 111 -11.79 5.21 -3.61
CA ALA A 111 -10.93 4.36 -4.43
C ALA A 111 -9.48 4.33 -3.91
N HIS A 112 -8.92 5.50 -3.60
CA HIS A 112 -7.60 5.64 -3.01
C HIS A 112 -7.46 4.84 -1.71
N VAL A 113 -8.38 5.03 -0.76
CA VAL A 113 -8.35 4.33 0.53
C VAL A 113 -8.46 2.82 0.36
N HIS A 114 -9.32 2.33 -0.55
CA HIS A 114 -9.49 0.89 -0.74
C HIS A 114 -8.33 0.27 -1.52
N THR A 115 -7.65 1.00 -2.39
CA THR A 115 -6.37 0.56 -2.97
C THR A 115 -5.34 0.32 -1.85
N GLY A 116 -5.28 1.19 -0.85
CA GLY A 116 -4.42 1.01 0.32
C GLY A 116 -4.94 -0.05 1.29
N ALA A 117 -6.20 0.05 1.73
CA ALA A 117 -6.74 -0.81 2.77
C ALA A 117 -6.93 -2.27 2.30
N LEU A 118 -7.50 -2.49 1.12
CA LEU A 118 -7.73 -3.82 0.57
C LEU A 118 -6.56 -4.30 -0.27
N GLY A 119 -6.11 -3.49 -1.24
CA GLY A 119 -5.05 -3.88 -2.16
C GLY A 119 -3.70 -4.05 -1.46
N TRP A 120 -3.31 -3.13 -0.59
CA TRP A 120 -2.06 -3.25 0.16
C TRP A 120 -2.24 -4.07 1.44
N ASN A 121 -2.92 -3.52 2.46
CA ASN A 121 -2.98 -4.15 3.78
C ASN A 121 -3.74 -5.48 3.76
N GLY A 122 -4.87 -5.56 3.05
CA GLY A 122 -5.67 -6.78 2.94
C GLY A 122 -4.89 -7.92 2.30
N PHE A 123 -4.27 -7.68 1.16
CA PHE A 123 -3.47 -8.70 0.47
C PHE A 123 -2.24 -9.12 1.27
N LEU A 124 -1.56 -8.18 1.93
CA LEU A 124 -0.45 -8.50 2.82
C LEU A 124 -0.90 -9.38 3.98
N ALA A 125 -2.04 -9.06 4.60
CA ALA A 125 -2.62 -9.83 5.69
C ALA A 125 -3.02 -11.25 5.25
N PHE A 126 -3.65 -11.41 4.09
CA PHE A 126 -3.98 -12.73 3.54
C PHE A 126 -2.73 -13.57 3.30
N GLY A 127 -1.72 -13.02 2.63
CA GLY A 127 -0.45 -13.69 2.41
C GLY A 127 0.22 -14.09 3.73
N MET A 128 0.22 -13.19 4.71
CA MET A 128 0.77 -13.45 6.03
C MET A 128 0.00 -14.56 6.78
N ILE A 129 -1.32 -14.57 6.75
CA ILE A 129 -2.13 -15.61 7.38
C ILE A 129 -1.85 -16.97 6.74
N TYR A 130 -1.83 -17.08 5.41
CA TYR A 130 -1.48 -18.30 4.69
C TYR A 130 -0.08 -18.81 5.03
N TRP A 131 0.85 -17.91 5.29
CA TRP A 131 2.21 -18.27 5.69
C TRP A 131 2.30 -18.65 7.17
N LEU A 132 1.65 -17.90 8.06
CA LEU A 132 1.80 -18.00 9.51
C LEU A 132 0.95 -19.13 10.12
N ALA A 133 -0.33 -19.25 9.73
CA ALA A 133 -1.25 -20.19 10.36
C ALA A 133 -0.76 -21.66 10.28
N PRO A 134 -0.29 -22.18 9.13
CA PRO A 134 0.23 -23.53 9.09
C PRO A 134 1.44 -23.75 10.02
N ARG A 135 2.27 -22.74 10.22
CA ARG A 135 3.44 -22.80 11.10
C ARG A 135 3.07 -22.79 12.57
N LEU A 136 2.12 -21.93 12.95
CA LEU A 136 1.63 -21.85 14.33
C LEU A 136 0.95 -23.15 14.77
N PHE A 137 0.11 -23.72 13.91
CA PHE A 137 -0.64 -24.93 14.19
C PHE A 137 0.10 -26.23 13.77
N GLN A 138 1.36 -26.12 13.33
CA GLN A 138 2.19 -27.24 12.88
C GLN A 138 1.47 -28.16 11.86
N THR A 139 0.75 -27.55 10.94
CA THR A 139 -0.07 -28.22 9.93
C THR A 139 0.28 -27.72 8.51
N LYS A 140 -0.41 -28.23 7.51
CA LYS A 140 -0.29 -27.78 6.13
C LYS A 140 -1.55 -27.02 5.72
N LEU A 141 -1.43 -26.15 4.71
CA LEU A 141 -2.62 -25.57 4.08
C LEU A 141 -3.50 -26.68 3.53
N HIS A 142 -4.80 -26.57 3.77
CA HIS A 142 -5.78 -27.54 3.31
C HIS A 142 -5.72 -27.73 1.78
N SER A 143 -5.60 -26.66 1.04
CA SER A 143 -5.52 -26.69 -0.41
C SER A 143 -4.82 -25.45 -0.98
N GLN A 144 -3.72 -25.66 -1.69
CA GLN A 144 -3.06 -24.58 -2.43
C GLN A 144 -3.92 -24.06 -3.60
N LYS A 145 -4.73 -24.93 -4.22
CA LYS A 145 -5.64 -24.52 -5.30
C LYS A 145 -6.71 -23.55 -4.80
N MET A 146 -7.21 -23.73 -3.58
CA MET A 146 -8.15 -22.79 -2.98
C MET A 146 -7.48 -21.46 -2.62
N ALA A 147 -6.24 -21.48 -2.16
CA ALA A 147 -5.48 -20.25 -1.92
C ALA A 147 -5.22 -19.50 -3.23
N GLU A 148 -4.91 -20.20 -4.30
CA GLU A 148 -4.76 -19.62 -5.65
C GLU A 148 -6.08 -19.02 -6.16
N LEU A 149 -7.18 -19.75 -6.01
CA LEU A 149 -8.52 -19.26 -6.38
C LEU A 149 -8.87 -17.99 -5.58
N HIS A 150 -8.63 -17.99 -4.26
CA HIS A 150 -8.83 -16.81 -3.42
C HIS A 150 -8.01 -15.62 -3.90
N PHE A 151 -6.73 -15.85 -4.23
CA PHE A 151 -5.87 -14.79 -4.76
C PHE A 151 -6.48 -14.15 -6.02
N TRP A 152 -6.89 -14.95 -6.99
CA TRP A 152 -7.44 -14.40 -8.24
C TRP A 152 -8.79 -13.73 -8.04
N LEU A 153 -9.69 -14.30 -7.25
CA LEU A 153 -10.98 -13.67 -6.94
C LEU A 153 -10.80 -12.33 -6.23
N ALA A 154 -9.91 -12.27 -5.23
CA ALA A 154 -9.62 -11.04 -4.52
C ALA A 154 -8.97 -9.99 -5.45
N THR A 155 -8.03 -10.41 -6.31
CA THR A 155 -7.35 -9.52 -7.25
C THR A 155 -8.34 -8.92 -8.26
N PHE A 156 -9.16 -9.76 -8.89
CA PHE A 156 -10.19 -9.26 -9.81
C PHE A 156 -11.22 -8.40 -9.10
N GLY A 157 -11.63 -8.78 -7.89
CA GLY A 157 -12.59 -8.00 -7.09
C GLY A 157 -12.09 -6.59 -6.79
N ILE A 158 -10.84 -6.45 -6.31
CA ILE A 158 -10.30 -5.11 -6.01
C ILE A 158 -10.06 -4.29 -7.28
N ILE A 159 -9.59 -4.91 -8.37
CA ILE A 159 -9.41 -4.22 -9.65
C ILE A 159 -10.73 -3.68 -10.16
N LEU A 160 -11.79 -4.50 -10.20
CA LEU A 160 -13.12 -4.07 -10.63
C LEU A 160 -13.65 -2.94 -9.75
N TYR A 161 -13.53 -3.10 -8.43
CA TYR A 161 -13.99 -2.10 -7.47
C TYR A 161 -13.30 -0.76 -7.70
N VAL A 162 -11.98 -0.75 -7.71
CA VAL A 162 -11.18 0.47 -7.87
C VAL A 162 -11.43 1.13 -9.23
N THR A 163 -11.46 0.33 -10.31
CA THR A 163 -11.68 0.85 -11.67
C THR A 163 -13.09 1.46 -11.85
N ALA A 164 -14.08 0.94 -11.13
CA ALA A 164 -15.45 1.46 -11.21
C ALA A 164 -15.62 2.81 -10.50
N ILE A 165 -14.75 3.13 -9.55
CA ILE A 165 -14.85 4.32 -8.69
C ILE A 165 -13.91 5.44 -9.12
N TYR A 166 -12.73 5.13 -9.72
CA TYR A 166 -11.86 6.14 -10.33
C TYR A 166 -12.48 6.74 -11.59
#